data_2086043d7ef76429c28c476091431496
#
_entry.id   2086043d7ef76429c28c476091431496
#
_cell.length_a   1.000
_cell.length_b   1.000
_cell.length_c   1.000
_cell.angle_alpha   90.00
_cell.angle_beta   90.00
_cell.angle_gamma   90.00
#
_symmetry.space_group_name_H-M   'P 1'
#
loop_
_entity.id
_entity.type
_entity.pdbx_description
1 polymer ?
#
loop_
_entity_poly.entity_id
_entity_poly.type
_entity_poly.pdbx_seq_one_letter_code
_entity_poly.pdbx_strand_id
1 'polypeptide(L)'
;PKTIMTDNTEVRTYKDVEYQDSKIEEYLRDVLSLEAVACKDWLTNKVDRSVTGKVARQQCQGELQLPLSDCGVVALDYRGHKGIATSIGHAPQIALADSAKGSVMAIAEALTNIVGAPLKKGLESISLSANWMWPCKNQGEDAALYRAVEACSEFACALGINIPTGKDSLSMTQKYGEDRVFAPGTVIISAAGEVSDIRKTVSPVLRNSKSTLIY
;
A
#
# COMPACT_ATOMS: atom_id res chain seq x y z
N PRO A 1 -18.00 -25.27 -2.35
CA PRO A 1 -18.76 -24.43 -3.29
C PRO A 1 -17.92 -24.24 -4.53
N LYS A 2 -18.48 -24.53 -5.71
CA LYS A 2 -17.80 -24.19 -6.96
C LYS A 2 -17.94 -22.68 -7.14
N THR A 3 -16.84 -21.95 -7.09
CA THR A 3 -16.84 -20.58 -7.61
C THR A 3 -16.77 -20.70 -9.12
N ILE A 4 -17.84 -20.35 -9.78
CA ILE A 4 -17.92 -20.30 -11.24
C ILE A 4 -17.79 -18.84 -11.60
N MET A 5 -16.79 -18.51 -12.42
CA MET A 5 -16.72 -17.19 -13.05
C MET A 5 -17.96 -16.97 -13.89
N THR A 6 -18.68 -15.91 -13.61
CA THR A 6 -19.94 -15.57 -14.30
C THR A 6 -19.69 -14.90 -15.63
N ASP A 7 -18.55 -14.23 -15.78
CA ASP A 7 -18.10 -13.57 -16.99
C ASP A 7 -16.56 -13.55 -17.05
N ASN A 8 -16.01 -13.93 -18.19
CA ASN A 8 -14.58 -13.92 -18.44
C ASN A 8 -14.06 -12.55 -18.94
N THR A 9 -14.96 -11.60 -19.11
CA THR A 9 -14.63 -10.28 -19.65
C THR A 9 -14.57 -9.27 -18.53
N GLU A 10 -13.39 -8.71 -18.30
CA GLU A 10 -13.25 -7.55 -17.46
C GLU A 10 -13.90 -6.34 -18.12
N VAL A 11 -14.88 -5.75 -17.46
CA VAL A 11 -15.56 -4.53 -17.93
C VAL A 11 -14.90 -3.33 -17.27
N ARG A 12 -13.99 -2.70 -18.00
CA ARG A 12 -13.32 -1.47 -17.59
C ARG A 12 -13.46 -0.42 -18.69
N THR A 13 -13.93 0.74 -18.31
CA THR A 13 -13.90 1.92 -19.18
C THR A 13 -12.87 2.90 -18.59
N TYR A 14 -11.77 3.05 -19.28
CA TYR A 14 -10.74 4.01 -18.92
C TYR A 14 -10.63 5.07 -20.02
N LYS A 15 -10.56 6.31 -19.59
CA LYS A 15 -10.35 7.45 -20.49
C LYS A 15 -9.08 8.17 -20.04
N ASP A 16 -8.14 8.34 -20.96
CA ASP A 16 -6.92 9.11 -20.68
C ASP A 16 -7.26 10.53 -20.24
N VAL A 17 -6.46 11.03 -19.32
CA VAL A 17 -6.56 12.38 -18.81
C VAL A 17 -5.74 13.30 -19.71
N GLU A 18 -6.36 14.36 -20.19
CA GLU A 18 -5.68 15.42 -20.93
C GLU A 18 -5.12 16.45 -19.97
N TYR A 19 -3.84 16.79 -20.13
CA TYR A 19 -3.14 17.75 -19.28
C TYR A 19 -2.86 19.05 -20.04
N GLN A 20 -2.88 20.15 -19.29
CA GLN A 20 -2.43 21.45 -19.75
C GLN A 20 -1.28 21.90 -18.86
N ASP A 21 -0.07 22.05 -19.41
CA ASP A 21 1.14 22.40 -18.65
C ASP A 21 0.97 23.71 -17.86
N SER A 22 0.19 24.66 -18.40
CA SER A 22 -0.11 25.93 -17.74
C SER A 22 -0.95 25.79 -16.46
N LYS A 23 -1.54 24.62 -16.22
CA LYS A 23 -2.41 24.33 -15.05
C LYS A 23 -1.77 23.42 -14.01
N ILE A 24 -0.48 23.18 -14.08
CA ILE A 24 0.18 22.23 -13.19
C ILE A 24 0.02 22.59 -11.69
N GLU A 25 0.01 23.88 -11.35
CA GLU A 25 -0.22 24.32 -9.97
C GLU A 25 -1.67 24.09 -9.51
N GLU A 26 -2.65 24.24 -10.42
CA GLU A 26 -4.04 23.95 -10.16
C GLU A 26 -4.21 22.45 -9.88
N TYR A 27 -3.67 21.59 -10.75
CA TYR A 27 -3.71 20.13 -10.57
C TYR A 27 -3.04 19.67 -9.28
N LEU A 28 -1.88 20.26 -8.94
CA LEU A 28 -1.21 19.96 -7.68
C LEU A 28 -2.08 20.31 -6.46
N ARG A 29 -2.72 21.48 -6.50
CA ARG A 29 -3.64 21.91 -5.43
C ARG A 29 -4.83 20.97 -5.31
N ASP A 30 -5.42 20.59 -6.44
CA ASP A 30 -6.56 19.68 -6.48
C ASP A 30 -6.19 18.33 -5.89
N VAL A 31 -5.05 17.75 -6.28
CA VAL A 31 -4.55 16.47 -5.73
C VAL A 31 -4.30 16.58 -4.22
N LEU A 32 -3.64 17.64 -3.76
CA LEU A 32 -3.38 17.85 -2.32
C LEU A 32 -4.66 18.08 -1.50
N SER A 33 -5.76 18.47 -2.16
CA SER A 33 -7.06 18.69 -1.52
C SER A 33 -7.95 17.43 -1.49
N LEU A 34 -7.56 16.37 -2.19
CA LEU A 34 -8.31 15.10 -2.14
C LEU A 34 -8.32 14.54 -0.71
N GLU A 35 -9.45 14.02 -0.28
CA GLU A 35 -9.60 13.43 1.05
C GLU A 35 -8.55 12.34 1.32
N ALA A 36 -8.24 11.53 0.31
CA ALA A 36 -7.23 10.47 0.42
C ALA A 36 -5.79 10.99 0.62
N VAL A 37 -5.50 12.22 0.17
CA VAL A 37 -4.16 12.82 0.17
C VAL A 37 -4.01 13.90 1.25
N ALA A 38 -5.09 14.62 1.57
CA ALA A 38 -5.07 15.73 2.51
C ALA A 38 -4.55 15.32 3.90
N CYS A 39 -3.87 16.27 4.55
CA CYS A 39 -3.28 16.08 5.87
C CYS A 39 -4.30 15.63 6.92
N LYS A 40 -3.95 14.63 7.70
CA LYS A 40 -4.77 14.03 8.77
C LYS A 40 -4.13 14.15 10.14
N ASP A 41 -3.39 15.21 10.41
CA ASP A 41 -2.72 15.45 11.70
C ASP A 41 -3.68 15.33 12.88
N TRP A 42 -4.88 15.85 12.72
CA TRP A 42 -5.92 15.78 13.73
C TRP A 42 -6.27 14.34 14.14
N LEU A 43 -6.09 13.38 13.25
CA LEU A 43 -6.30 11.96 13.53
C LEU A 43 -5.00 11.29 13.98
N THR A 44 -3.93 11.40 13.19
CA THR A 44 -2.66 10.70 13.42
C THR A 44 -1.99 11.10 14.73
N ASN A 45 -2.18 12.34 15.18
CA ASN A 45 -1.63 12.81 16.46
C ASN A 45 -2.42 12.34 17.69
N LYS A 46 -3.61 11.79 17.50
CA LYS A 46 -4.45 11.25 18.60
C LYS A 46 -4.33 9.74 18.78
N VAL A 47 -3.84 9.01 17.78
CA VAL A 47 -3.67 7.57 17.90
C VAL A 47 -2.41 7.22 18.69
N ASP A 48 -2.40 6.02 19.27
CA ASP A 48 -1.26 5.52 20.02
C ASP A 48 -0.05 5.31 19.08
N ARG A 49 1.08 5.92 19.46
CA ARG A 49 2.34 5.85 18.72
C ARG A 49 3.40 5.01 19.41
N SER A 50 3.08 4.43 20.54
CA SER A 50 4.05 3.75 21.43
C SER A 50 3.64 2.34 21.79
N VAL A 51 2.80 1.70 20.98
CA VAL A 51 2.34 0.32 21.19
C VAL A 51 3.54 -0.59 21.42
N THR A 52 3.48 -1.43 22.46
CA THR A 52 4.53 -2.31 22.95
C THR A 52 5.72 -1.63 23.64
N GLY A 53 5.88 -0.33 23.52
CA GLY A 53 7.03 0.41 24.08
C GLY A 53 8.39 0.09 23.42
N LYS A 54 8.40 -0.71 22.35
CA LYS A 54 9.62 -1.11 21.62
C LYS A 54 9.70 -0.48 20.23
N VAL A 55 8.97 0.59 19.99
CA VAL A 55 8.92 1.27 18.70
C VAL A 55 10.24 1.96 18.42
N ALA A 56 10.91 1.56 17.35
CA ALA A 56 12.13 2.18 16.85
C ALA A 56 11.85 3.23 15.77
N ARG A 57 10.76 3.08 15.01
CA ARG A 57 10.27 4.05 14.03
C ARG A 57 8.76 4.08 14.06
N GLN A 58 8.21 5.25 14.31
CA GLN A 58 6.77 5.52 14.35
C GLN A 58 6.31 6.35 13.13
N GLN A 59 5.00 6.57 13.01
CA GLN A 59 4.43 7.34 11.90
C GLN A 59 4.88 8.81 11.86
N CYS A 60 5.00 9.49 13.01
CA CYS A 60 5.37 10.90 13.06
C CYS A 60 6.88 11.07 13.17
N GLN A 61 7.45 11.99 12.38
CA GLN A 61 8.88 12.23 12.27
C GLN A 61 9.23 13.72 12.21
N GLY A 62 10.49 14.03 12.52
CA GLY A 62 11.05 15.39 12.48
C GLY A 62 10.57 16.30 13.61
N GLU A 63 11.01 17.55 13.58
CA GLU A 63 10.67 18.56 14.60
C GLU A 63 9.17 18.88 14.63
N LEU A 64 8.53 18.88 13.45
CA LEU A 64 7.10 19.17 13.32
C LEU A 64 6.21 17.96 13.64
N GLN A 65 6.78 16.79 13.88
CA GLN A 65 6.04 15.54 14.14
C GLN A 65 4.95 15.24 13.10
N LEU A 66 5.32 15.39 11.82
CA LEU A 66 4.41 15.10 10.71
C LEU A 66 4.35 13.58 10.44
N PRO A 67 3.22 13.05 9.98
CA PRO A 67 3.03 11.63 9.67
C PRO A 67 3.70 11.24 8.33
N LEU A 68 5.01 11.27 8.30
CA LEU A 68 5.84 11.07 7.10
C LEU A 68 6.33 9.64 6.91
N SER A 69 6.13 8.76 7.89
CA SER A 69 6.67 7.39 7.84
C SER A 69 5.64 6.41 7.32
N ASP A 70 5.96 5.78 6.20
CA ASP A 70 5.15 4.72 5.59
C ASP A 70 5.63 3.31 6.01
N CYS A 71 6.60 3.25 6.93
CA CYS A 71 7.16 2.04 7.49
C CYS A 71 7.24 2.14 9.01
N GLY A 72 6.68 1.16 9.71
CA GLY A 72 6.85 0.97 11.15
C GLY A 72 8.04 0.04 11.43
N VAL A 73 8.83 0.32 12.47
CA VAL A 73 9.89 -0.57 12.93
C VAL A 73 9.80 -0.78 14.44
N VAL A 74 9.77 -2.04 14.86
CA VAL A 74 9.69 -2.44 16.27
C VAL A 74 10.91 -3.29 16.62
N ALA A 75 11.53 -2.98 17.77
CA ALA A 75 12.62 -3.81 18.30
C ALA A 75 12.09 -5.17 18.81
N LEU A 76 12.87 -6.22 18.70
CA LEU A 76 12.50 -7.55 19.23
C LEU A 76 12.56 -7.58 20.76
N ASP A 77 13.50 -6.86 21.35
CA ASP A 77 13.68 -6.78 22.79
C ASP A 77 14.21 -5.40 23.21
N TYR A 78 14.39 -5.18 24.52
CA TYR A 78 14.83 -3.90 25.09
C TYR A 78 16.36 -3.73 25.17
N ARG A 79 17.15 -4.69 24.77
CA ARG A 79 18.62 -4.69 24.91
C ARG A 79 19.34 -4.84 23.59
N GLY A 80 18.76 -5.62 22.67
CA GLY A 80 19.34 -5.88 21.35
C GLY A 80 19.01 -4.77 20.35
N HIS A 81 19.52 -4.94 19.14
CA HIS A 81 19.35 -3.99 18.06
C HIS A 81 18.57 -4.59 16.87
N LYS A 82 18.14 -5.83 16.95
CA LYS A 82 17.33 -6.47 15.91
C LYS A 82 15.89 -6.02 16.01
N GLY A 83 15.19 -6.02 14.89
CA GLY A 83 13.80 -5.58 14.81
C GLY A 83 13.02 -6.26 13.69
N ILE A 84 11.78 -5.86 13.57
CA ILE A 84 10.90 -6.15 12.45
C ILE A 84 10.42 -4.84 11.87
N ALA A 85 10.49 -4.71 10.55
CA ALA A 85 9.87 -3.63 9.80
C ALA A 85 8.57 -4.13 9.19
N THR A 86 7.58 -3.23 9.12
CA THR A 86 6.31 -3.48 8.44
C THR A 86 5.91 -2.28 7.60
N SER A 87 5.28 -2.53 6.44
CA SER A 87 4.71 -1.52 5.58
C SER A 87 3.43 -2.03 4.93
N ILE A 88 2.69 -1.11 4.32
CA ILE A 88 1.47 -1.40 3.58
C ILE A 88 1.58 -0.76 2.20
N GLY A 89 0.97 -1.41 1.19
CA GLY A 89 0.77 -0.85 -0.13
C GLY A 89 -0.60 -1.20 -0.67
N HIS A 90 -1.22 -0.27 -1.40
CA HIS A 90 -2.48 -0.45 -2.11
C HIS A 90 -2.61 0.57 -3.23
N ALA A 91 -3.33 0.23 -4.29
CA ALA A 91 -3.51 1.13 -5.43
C ALA A 91 -4.93 1.04 -6.02
N PRO A 92 -5.98 1.36 -5.25
CA PRO A 92 -7.37 1.22 -5.70
C PRO A 92 -7.69 2.10 -6.91
N GLN A 93 -7.11 3.29 -7.03
CA GLN A 93 -7.33 4.18 -8.15
C GLN A 93 -6.80 3.58 -9.46
N ILE A 94 -5.62 2.97 -9.42
CA ILE A 94 -5.05 2.27 -10.58
C ILE A 94 -5.87 1.02 -10.90
N ALA A 95 -6.30 0.28 -9.88
CA ALA A 95 -7.12 -0.92 -10.05
C ALA A 95 -8.49 -0.64 -10.70
N LEU A 96 -9.04 0.56 -10.55
CA LEU A 96 -10.25 0.98 -11.27
C LEU A 96 -10.03 1.05 -12.78
N ALA A 97 -8.86 1.46 -13.22
CA ALA A 97 -8.50 1.53 -14.63
C ALA A 97 -7.99 0.18 -15.15
N ASP A 98 -7.15 -0.50 -14.37
CA ASP A 98 -6.48 -1.75 -14.73
C ASP A 98 -6.24 -2.58 -13.46
N SER A 99 -6.98 -3.66 -13.30
CA SER A 99 -6.93 -4.51 -12.11
C SER A 99 -5.57 -5.18 -11.93
N ALA A 100 -4.92 -5.59 -13.02
CA ALA A 100 -3.60 -6.21 -12.99
C ALA A 100 -2.52 -5.21 -12.54
N LYS A 101 -2.51 -4.02 -13.13
CA LYS A 101 -1.55 -2.96 -12.75
C LYS A 101 -1.77 -2.49 -11.31
N GLY A 102 -3.02 -2.38 -10.87
CA GLY A 102 -3.34 -2.02 -9.49
C GLY A 102 -2.74 -2.99 -8.47
N SER A 103 -2.79 -4.30 -8.74
CA SER A 103 -2.21 -5.30 -7.83
C SER A 103 -0.68 -5.29 -7.82
N VAL A 104 -0.05 -5.09 -8.97
CA VAL A 104 1.42 -4.93 -9.07
C VAL A 104 1.88 -3.67 -8.32
N MET A 105 1.17 -2.56 -8.49
CA MET A 105 1.48 -1.30 -7.79
C MET A 105 1.30 -1.41 -6.28
N ALA A 106 0.35 -2.20 -5.80
CA ALA A 106 0.19 -2.45 -4.37
C ALA A 106 1.43 -3.15 -3.76
N ILE A 107 2.02 -4.12 -4.47
CA ILE A 107 3.29 -4.73 -4.05
C ILE A 107 4.42 -3.69 -4.12
N ALA A 108 4.53 -2.96 -5.22
CA ALA A 108 5.58 -1.96 -5.41
C ALA A 108 5.56 -0.89 -4.30
N GLU A 109 4.38 -0.39 -3.94
CA GLU A 109 4.22 0.57 -2.85
C GLU A 109 4.66 -0.02 -1.50
N ALA A 110 4.21 -1.24 -1.16
CA ALA A 110 4.65 -1.89 0.08
C ALA A 110 6.17 -2.05 0.16
N LEU A 111 6.83 -2.39 -0.97
CA LEU A 111 8.27 -2.55 -1.03
C LEU A 111 9.02 -1.22 -0.96
N THR A 112 8.55 -0.19 -1.64
CA THR A 112 9.17 1.15 -1.57
C THR A 112 8.99 1.79 -0.21
N ASN A 113 7.88 1.54 0.47
CA ASN A 113 7.63 2.02 1.83
C ASN A 113 8.57 1.39 2.87
N ILE A 114 8.98 0.12 2.70
CA ILE A 114 9.84 -0.59 3.66
C ILE A 114 11.34 -0.33 3.45
N VAL A 115 11.74 0.26 2.33
CA VAL A 115 13.15 0.43 1.93
C VAL A 115 13.99 1.23 2.91
N GLY A 116 13.37 2.09 3.72
CA GLY A 116 14.04 2.85 4.77
C GLY A 116 14.51 2.02 5.98
N ALA A 117 14.14 0.76 6.07
CA ALA A 117 14.59 -0.17 7.12
C ALA A 117 15.78 -1.02 6.62
N PRO A 118 16.83 -1.22 7.44
CA PRO A 118 18.00 -2.03 7.05
C PRO A 118 17.66 -3.52 7.15
N LEU A 119 16.95 -4.03 6.14
CA LEU A 119 16.55 -5.43 6.05
C LEU A 119 17.77 -6.35 6.00
N LYS A 120 17.72 -7.44 6.76
CA LYS A 120 18.86 -8.35 6.98
C LYS A 120 19.42 -8.98 5.70
N LYS A 121 18.54 -9.29 4.74
CA LYS A 121 18.89 -9.89 3.45
C LYS A 121 18.23 -9.14 2.28
N GLY A 122 17.90 -7.85 2.45
CA GLY A 122 17.16 -7.11 1.43
C GLY A 122 15.80 -7.76 1.14
N LEU A 123 15.44 -7.90 -0.12
CA LEU A 123 14.17 -8.46 -0.56
C LEU A 123 13.92 -9.89 -0.06
N GLU A 124 14.97 -10.71 0.08
CA GLU A 124 14.86 -12.08 0.60
C GLU A 124 14.37 -12.14 2.06
N SER A 125 14.43 -11.03 2.79
CA SER A 125 13.92 -10.96 4.16
C SER A 125 12.43 -10.65 4.23
N ILE A 126 11.81 -10.31 3.10
CA ILE A 126 10.43 -9.84 3.05
C ILE A 126 9.49 -11.02 2.87
N SER A 127 8.41 -11.01 3.64
CA SER A 127 7.24 -11.86 3.45
C SER A 127 6.01 -10.96 3.32
N LEU A 128 5.13 -11.28 2.38
CA LEU A 128 3.93 -10.51 2.09
C LEU A 128 2.68 -11.21 2.59
N SER A 129 1.65 -10.41 2.88
CA SER A 129 0.28 -10.87 3.09
C SER A 129 -0.64 -10.07 2.18
N ALA A 130 -1.56 -10.75 1.47
CA ALA A 130 -2.47 -10.13 0.52
C ALA A 130 -3.90 -10.16 1.04
N ASN A 131 -4.50 -9.00 1.26
CA ASN A 131 -5.90 -8.86 1.65
C ASN A 131 -6.71 -8.33 0.46
N TRP A 132 -7.55 -9.20 -0.10
CA TRP A 132 -8.38 -8.91 -1.28
C TRP A 132 -9.76 -8.42 -0.84
N MET A 133 -10.17 -7.28 -1.37
CA MET A 133 -11.51 -6.72 -1.20
C MET A 133 -12.09 -6.46 -2.58
N TRP A 134 -13.15 -7.21 -2.94
CA TRP A 134 -13.63 -7.20 -4.32
C TRP A 134 -15.15 -7.37 -4.43
N PRO A 135 -15.83 -6.62 -5.30
CA PRO A 135 -17.28 -6.74 -5.50
C PRO A 135 -17.63 -7.81 -6.55
N CYS A 136 -17.15 -9.06 -6.36
CA CYS A 136 -17.19 -10.15 -7.36
C CYS A 136 -18.57 -10.53 -7.88
N LYS A 137 -19.66 -10.17 -7.18
CA LYS A 137 -21.01 -10.46 -7.63
C LYS A 137 -21.51 -9.56 -8.76
N ASN A 138 -20.72 -8.56 -9.14
CA ASN A 138 -21.04 -7.65 -10.22
C ASN A 138 -20.35 -8.12 -11.51
N GLN A 139 -20.98 -7.80 -12.63
CA GLN A 139 -20.52 -8.24 -13.95
C GLN A 139 -19.05 -7.83 -14.19
N GLY A 140 -18.23 -8.80 -14.62
CA GLY A 140 -16.82 -8.61 -14.96
C GLY A 140 -15.86 -8.48 -13.78
N GLU A 141 -16.36 -8.38 -12.53
CA GLU A 141 -15.50 -8.16 -11.36
C GLU A 141 -14.77 -9.44 -10.93
N ASP A 142 -15.33 -10.61 -11.15
CA ASP A 142 -14.66 -11.88 -10.92
C ASP A 142 -13.51 -12.10 -11.92
N ALA A 143 -13.67 -11.72 -13.18
CA ALA A 143 -12.61 -11.73 -14.17
C ALA A 143 -11.51 -10.70 -13.84
N ALA A 144 -11.88 -9.52 -13.35
CA ALA A 144 -10.94 -8.50 -12.90
C ALA A 144 -10.12 -8.99 -11.70
N LEU A 145 -10.75 -9.65 -10.73
CA LEU A 145 -10.04 -10.26 -9.60
C LEU A 145 -9.06 -11.33 -10.08
N TYR A 146 -9.47 -12.20 -11.00
CA TYR A 146 -8.57 -13.24 -11.52
C TYR A 146 -7.30 -12.64 -12.11
N ARG A 147 -7.42 -11.61 -12.98
CA ARG A 147 -6.27 -10.92 -13.58
C ARG A 147 -5.40 -10.22 -12.53
N ALA A 148 -6.02 -9.61 -11.53
CA ALA A 148 -5.30 -8.97 -10.44
C ALA A 148 -4.46 -9.99 -9.64
N VAL A 149 -5.04 -11.15 -9.33
CA VAL A 149 -4.34 -12.23 -8.60
C VAL A 149 -3.22 -12.83 -9.44
N GLU A 150 -3.47 -13.08 -10.73
CA GLU A 150 -2.48 -13.58 -11.67
C GLU A 150 -1.25 -12.65 -11.75
N ALA A 151 -1.47 -11.35 -12.02
CA ALA A 151 -0.40 -10.36 -12.11
C ALA A 151 0.34 -10.17 -10.77
N CYS A 152 -0.38 -10.19 -9.66
CA CYS A 152 0.22 -10.16 -8.31
C CYS A 152 1.15 -11.34 -8.09
N SER A 153 0.69 -12.55 -8.45
CA SER A 153 1.47 -13.78 -8.30
C SER A 153 2.71 -13.78 -9.19
N GLU A 154 2.56 -13.42 -10.47
CA GLU A 154 3.68 -13.34 -11.41
C GLU A 154 4.74 -12.35 -10.95
N PHE A 155 4.33 -11.17 -10.48
CA PHE A 155 5.25 -10.15 -10.01
C PHE A 155 5.98 -10.58 -8.73
N ALA A 156 5.26 -11.17 -7.75
CA ALA A 156 5.87 -11.71 -6.54
C ALA A 156 6.88 -12.83 -6.85
N CYS A 157 6.54 -13.74 -7.77
CA CYS A 157 7.45 -14.79 -8.24
C CYS A 157 8.69 -14.23 -8.93
N ALA A 158 8.53 -13.21 -9.79
CA ALA A 158 9.65 -12.55 -10.48
C ALA A 158 10.61 -11.87 -9.49
N LEU A 159 10.10 -11.36 -8.38
CA LEU A 159 10.89 -10.76 -7.29
C LEU A 159 11.48 -11.80 -6.32
N GLY A 160 11.03 -13.05 -6.38
CA GLY A 160 11.42 -14.09 -5.42
C GLY A 160 10.86 -13.87 -4.01
N ILE A 161 9.74 -13.16 -3.89
CA ILE A 161 9.10 -12.85 -2.59
C ILE A 161 7.85 -13.71 -2.43
N ASN A 162 7.68 -14.30 -1.24
CA ASN A 162 6.53 -15.15 -0.95
C ASN A 162 5.31 -14.36 -0.46
N ILE A 163 4.12 -14.90 -0.75
CA ILE A 163 2.84 -14.46 -0.20
C ILE A 163 2.20 -15.66 0.51
N PRO A 164 2.65 -16.00 1.73
CA PRO A 164 2.22 -17.26 2.39
C PRO A 164 0.82 -17.17 2.99
N THR A 165 0.29 -15.98 3.14
CA THR A 165 -1.00 -15.75 3.79
C THR A 165 -1.76 -14.58 3.18
N GLY A 166 -3.03 -14.55 3.43
CA GLY A 166 -3.94 -13.50 2.99
C GLY A 166 -5.36 -13.83 3.39
N LYS A 167 -6.27 -12.97 3.01
CA LYS A 167 -7.72 -13.16 3.17
C LYS A 167 -8.46 -12.42 2.06
N ASP A 168 -9.73 -12.71 1.92
CA ASP A 168 -10.60 -12.08 0.94
C ASP A 168 -11.94 -11.61 1.54
N SER A 169 -12.53 -10.62 0.90
CA SER A 169 -13.89 -10.14 1.10
C SER A 169 -14.49 -9.86 -0.28
N LEU A 170 -15.26 -10.84 -0.81
CA LEU A 170 -15.67 -10.83 -2.22
C LEU A 170 -17.09 -10.27 -2.45
N SER A 171 -17.72 -9.68 -1.45
CA SER A 171 -19.06 -9.11 -1.54
C SER A 171 -19.09 -7.62 -1.21
N MET A 172 -18.09 -6.87 -1.67
CA MET A 172 -17.90 -5.44 -1.37
C MET A 172 -18.87 -4.56 -2.17
N THR A 173 -20.15 -4.75 -1.94
CA THR A 173 -21.24 -4.00 -2.56
C THR A 173 -22.25 -3.60 -1.49
N GLN A 174 -22.61 -2.33 -1.42
CA GLN A 174 -23.66 -1.81 -0.56
C GLN A 174 -24.86 -1.38 -1.38
N LYS A 175 -26.06 -1.65 -0.86
CA LYS A 175 -27.32 -1.23 -1.46
C LYS A 175 -27.99 -0.17 -0.61
N TYR A 176 -28.51 0.87 -1.27
CA TYR A 176 -29.30 1.95 -0.68
C TYR A 176 -30.58 2.11 -1.51
N GLY A 177 -31.63 1.37 -1.12
CA GLY A 177 -32.85 1.29 -1.94
C GLY A 177 -32.54 0.67 -3.30
N GLU A 178 -32.76 1.40 -4.38
CA GLU A 178 -32.45 0.98 -5.76
C GLU A 178 -30.99 1.21 -6.15
N ASP A 179 -30.28 2.05 -5.42
CA ASP A 179 -28.89 2.39 -5.71
C ASP A 179 -27.94 1.29 -5.21
N ARG A 180 -26.87 1.09 -5.98
CA ARG A 180 -25.76 0.19 -5.63
C ARG A 180 -24.45 0.94 -5.64
N VAL A 181 -23.69 0.81 -4.56
CA VAL A 181 -22.34 1.35 -4.44
C VAL A 181 -21.37 0.18 -4.39
N PHE A 182 -20.42 0.17 -5.31
CA PHE A 182 -19.35 -0.83 -5.38
C PHE A 182 -18.08 -0.25 -4.77
N ALA A 183 -17.44 -1.01 -3.89
CA ALA A 183 -16.07 -0.67 -3.51
C ALA A 183 -15.14 -0.93 -4.71
N PRO A 184 -14.11 -0.11 -4.94
CA PRO A 184 -13.06 -0.43 -5.90
C PRO A 184 -12.47 -1.81 -5.59
N GLY A 185 -12.30 -2.66 -6.62
CA GLY A 185 -11.54 -3.88 -6.47
C GLY A 185 -10.11 -3.54 -6.03
N THR A 186 -9.68 -4.07 -4.89
CA THR A 186 -8.44 -3.65 -4.23
C THR A 186 -7.75 -4.83 -3.59
N VAL A 187 -6.41 -4.88 -3.71
CA VAL A 187 -5.58 -5.67 -2.81
C VAL A 187 -4.79 -4.74 -1.90
N ILE A 188 -4.80 -5.05 -0.60
CA ILE A 188 -3.90 -4.43 0.37
C ILE A 188 -2.78 -5.42 0.66
N ILE A 189 -1.56 -5.03 0.32
CA ILE A 189 -0.36 -5.81 0.57
C ILE A 189 0.28 -5.32 1.86
N SER A 190 0.44 -6.21 2.82
CA SER A 190 1.27 -5.95 4.00
C SER A 190 2.62 -6.64 3.79
N ALA A 191 3.70 -5.90 3.97
CA ALA A 191 5.05 -6.43 3.93
C ALA A 191 5.64 -6.47 5.35
N ALA A 192 6.37 -7.53 5.66
CA ALA A 192 7.12 -7.65 6.91
C ALA A 192 8.52 -8.19 6.63
N GLY A 193 9.53 -7.65 7.32
CA GLY A 193 10.92 -8.08 7.13
C GLY A 193 11.77 -7.94 8.39
N GLU A 194 12.75 -8.85 8.55
CA GLU A 194 13.71 -8.81 9.65
C GLU A 194 14.69 -7.65 9.47
N VAL A 195 14.82 -6.80 10.50
CA VAL A 195 15.75 -5.68 10.55
C VAL A 195 17.02 -6.08 11.30
N SER A 196 18.16 -5.87 10.68
CA SER A 196 19.46 -6.23 11.23
C SER A 196 19.92 -5.29 12.37
N ASP A 197 19.63 -4.00 12.25
CA ASP A 197 19.97 -2.99 13.25
C ASP A 197 18.97 -1.80 13.18
N ILE A 198 18.09 -1.74 14.17
CA ILE A 198 17.04 -0.69 14.25
C ILE A 198 17.60 0.74 14.31
N ARG A 199 18.84 0.93 14.74
CA ARG A 199 19.51 2.24 14.83
C ARG A 199 19.88 2.81 13.46
N LYS A 200 19.92 1.97 12.42
CA LYS A 200 20.24 2.33 11.04
C LYS A 200 19.00 2.60 10.19
N THR A 201 17.83 2.63 10.78
CA THR A 201 16.59 2.98 10.07
C THR A 201 16.66 4.43 9.59
N VAL A 202 16.34 4.61 8.30
CA VAL A 202 16.37 5.94 7.67
C VAL A 202 15.03 6.65 7.89
N SER A 203 15.10 7.91 8.35
CA SER A 203 13.94 8.78 8.46
C SER A 203 13.64 9.49 7.13
N PRO A 204 12.37 9.75 6.77
CA PRO A 204 12.01 10.53 5.59
C PRO A 204 12.29 12.03 5.76
N VAL A 205 12.79 12.46 6.91
CA VAL A 205 13.11 13.85 7.18
C VAL A 205 14.39 14.26 6.43
N LEU A 206 14.28 15.26 5.57
CA LEU A 206 15.42 15.80 4.85
C LEU A 206 16.43 16.41 5.81
N ARG A 207 17.70 16.06 5.67
CA ARG A 207 18.78 16.62 6.47
C ARG A 207 19.33 17.88 5.80
N ASN A 208 19.79 18.83 6.61
CA ASN A 208 20.45 20.05 6.13
C ASN A 208 21.88 19.74 5.63
N SER A 209 21.98 18.92 4.61
CA SER A 209 23.26 18.49 3.99
C SER A 209 23.07 18.41 2.48
N LYS A 210 24.18 18.51 1.74
CA LYS A 210 24.14 18.29 0.30
C LYS A 210 23.67 16.86 0.02
N SER A 211 22.51 16.71 -0.59
CA SER A 211 21.90 15.43 -0.95
C SER A 211 21.39 15.48 -2.38
N THR A 212 21.40 14.34 -3.04
CA THR A 212 20.76 14.18 -4.35
C THR A 212 19.41 13.51 -4.16
N LEU A 213 18.35 14.12 -4.66
CA LEU A 213 17.05 13.50 -4.76
C LEU A 213 17.02 12.65 -6.03
N ILE A 214 16.66 11.38 -5.88
CA ILE A 214 16.52 10.44 -6.99
C ILE A 214 15.05 10.07 -7.06
N TYR A 215 14.51 10.24 -8.24
CA TYR A 215 13.14 9.86 -8.55
C TYR A 215 13.15 8.62 -9.44
#